data_da153be26e96478e5e657f2655287700
#
_entry.id   da153be26e96478e5e657f2655287700
#
_cell.length_a   1.000
_cell.length_b   1.000
_cell.length_c   1.000
_cell.angle_alpha   90.00
_cell.angle_beta   90.00
_cell.angle_gamma   90.00
#
_symmetry.space_group_name_H-M   'P 1'
#
loop_
_entity.id
_entity.type
_entity.pdbx_description
1 polymer ?
#
loop_
_entity_poly.entity_id
_entity_poly.type
_entity_poly.pdbx_seq_one_letter_code
_entity_poly.pdbx_strand_id
1 'polypeptide(L)'
;MSEINRLYSYRELLTGRRAVPKAELLAKLEISQATFKRDLAKLRDQLNIPITFDQDLGGYRMVTDGQQTELPGLWFSQDEILALLTIQHMIAQLEPGLLGVKLKPLQKRLNDMLKGQGLDPEALAQRVRLVHAGKRRMELKAFEAVAKATLARSQLSIHHFSRQTGETTERVISPQQLVNYRDNWYVDAWCHLRKDVRSFAVDAITACTSLDLPAKDVDPDQLRLSMQASYGIFGGQPKAWARLRFTAQRARWVKNEQWHPDQRAVVKADGTYELEIPYSDERELIGDILRYGASVEVQGPADLRESVARAAADIQRIYAG
;
A
#
# COMPACT_ATOMS: atom_id res chain seq x y z
N MET A 1 -27.20 -19.50 -6.48
CA MET A 1 -26.11 -18.74 -7.16
C MET A 1 -26.15 -17.30 -6.68
N SER A 2 -25.00 -16.67 -6.34
CA SER A 2 -24.98 -15.24 -5.98
C SER A 2 -25.36 -14.39 -7.20
N GLU A 3 -25.86 -13.16 -6.96
CA GLU A 3 -26.26 -12.26 -8.06
C GLU A 3 -25.07 -11.99 -9.00
N ILE A 4 -23.90 -11.73 -8.46
CA ILE A 4 -22.66 -11.47 -9.23
C ILE A 4 -22.31 -12.66 -10.11
N ASN A 5 -22.26 -13.87 -9.56
CA ASN A 5 -21.96 -15.07 -10.34
C ASN A 5 -22.97 -15.30 -11.47
N ARG A 6 -24.24 -14.95 -11.25
CA ARG A 6 -25.29 -15.06 -12.24
C ARG A 6 -25.10 -14.08 -13.40
N LEU A 7 -24.71 -12.83 -13.12
CA LEU A 7 -24.42 -11.84 -14.14
C LEU A 7 -23.21 -12.26 -15.02
N TYR A 8 -22.20 -12.90 -14.40
CA TYR A 8 -21.10 -13.50 -15.15
C TYR A 8 -21.57 -14.62 -16.08
N SER A 9 -22.45 -15.48 -15.60
CA SER A 9 -22.97 -16.61 -16.38
C SER A 9 -23.78 -16.14 -17.62
N TYR A 10 -24.50 -15.01 -17.53
CA TYR A 10 -25.12 -14.41 -18.73
C TYR A 10 -24.11 -14.13 -19.84
N ARG A 11 -22.97 -13.58 -19.47
CA ARG A 11 -21.93 -13.27 -20.44
C ARG A 11 -21.35 -14.53 -21.06
N GLU A 12 -20.97 -15.51 -20.26
CA GLU A 12 -20.42 -16.77 -20.78
C GLU A 12 -21.39 -17.43 -21.76
N LEU A 13 -22.69 -17.40 -21.44
CA LEU A 13 -23.71 -17.96 -22.31
C LEU A 13 -23.92 -17.19 -23.60
N LEU A 14 -23.71 -15.87 -23.60
CA LEU A 14 -23.93 -15.00 -24.75
C LEU A 14 -22.66 -14.73 -25.57
N THR A 15 -21.47 -14.93 -25.01
CA THR A 15 -20.19 -14.72 -25.70
C THR A 15 -19.97 -15.81 -26.76
N GLY A 16 -19.59 -15.39 -27.95
CA GLY A 16 -19.26 -16.32 -29.05
C GLY A 16 -20.46 -17.01 -29.71
N ARG A 17 -21.69 -16.70 -29.30
CA ARG A 17 -22.92 -17.25 -29.89
C ARG A 17 -23.65 -16.19 -30.70
N ARG A 18 -24.28 -16.61 -31.80
CA ARG A 18 -25.10 -15.70 -32.61
C ARG A 18 -26.29 -15.14 -31.83
N ALA A 19 -27.03 -16.00 -31.13
CA ALA A 19 -28.09 -15.64 -30.19
C ALA A 19 -28.42 -16.83 -29.28
N VAL A 20 -28.98 -16.58 -28.09
CA VAL A 20 -29.38 -17.59 -27.13
C VAL A 20 -30.89 -17.42 -26.80
N PRO A 21 -31.72 -18.41 -27.00
CA PRO A 21 -33.14 -18.33 -26.68
C PRO A 21 -33.39 -18.06 -25.19
N LYS A 22 -34.44 -17.27 -24.88
CA LYS A 22 -34.82 -16.95 -23.50
C LYS A 22 -34.99 -18.17 -22.62
N ALA A 23 -35.65 -19.23 -23.16
CA ALA A 23 -35.88 -20.48 -22.44
C ALA A 23 -34.57 -21.15 -22.01
N GLU A 24 -33.55 -21.14 -22.87
CA GLU A 24 -32.24 -21.69 -22.56
C GLU A 24 -31.53 -20.88 -21.46
N LEU A 25 -31.62 -19.55 -21.48
CA LEU A 25 -31.07 -18.68 -20.45
C LEU A 25 -31.73 -18.94 -19.10
N LEU A 26 -33.05 -19.02 -19.06
CA LEU A 26 -33.79 -19.32 -17.82
C LEU A 26 -33.42 -20.69 -17.24
N ALA A 27 -33.30 -21.72 -18.11
CA ALA A 27 -32.95 -23.07 -17.68
C ALA A 27 -31.52 -23.18 -17.16
N LYS A 28 -30.54 -22.60 -17.88
CA LYS A 28 -29.11 -22.66 -17.50
C LYS A 28 -28.76 -21.85 -16.27
N LEU A 29 -29.45 -20.72 -16.08
CA LEU A 29 -29.21 -19.84 -14.92
C LEU A 29 -30.08 -20.20 -13.73
N GLU A 30 -31.03 -21.15 -13.90
CA GLU A 30 -31.99 -21.60 -12.88
C GLU A 30 -32.75 -20.42 -12.24
N ILE A 31 -33.29 -19.51 -13.08
CA ILE A 31 -33.95 -18.30 -12.61
C ILE A 31 -35.36 -18.13 -13.14
N SER A 32 -36.14 -17.34 -12.40
CA SER A 32 -37.49 -16.94 -12.82
C SER A 32 -37.48 -15.88 -13.89
N GLN A 33 -38.58 -15.72 -14.64
CA GLN A 33 -38.74 -14.65 -15.61
C GLN A 33 -38.64 -13.25 -15.01
N ALA A 34 -39.07 -13.08 -13.75
CA ALA A 34 -38.98 -11.82 -13.03
C ALA A 34 -37.50 -11.47 -12.71
N THR A 35 -36.71 -12.47 -12.27
CA THR A 35 -35.26 -12.32 -12.04
C THR A 35 -34.53 -12.00 -13.34
N PHE A 36 -34.88 -12.72 -14.42
CA PHE A 36 -34.30 -12.46 -15.75
C PHE A 36 -34.51 -11.01 -16.24
N LYS A 37 -35.72 -10.46 -16.07
CA LYS A 37 -36.00 -9.07 -16.44
C LYS A 37 -35.16 -8.07 -15.61
N ARG A 38 -35.03 -8.29 -14.29
CA ARG A 38 -34.21 -7.46 -13.42
C ARG A 38 -32.72 -7.54 -13.78
N ASP A 39 -32.23 -8.75 -14.01
CA ASP A 39 -30.83 -8.95 -14.38
C ASP A 39 -30.52 -8.31 -15.73
N LEU A 40 -31.40 -8.42 -16.71
CA LEU A 40 -31.25 -7.75 -18.00
C LEU A 40 -31.26 -6.22 -17.89
N ALA A 41 -32.13 -5.65 -17.06
CA ALA A 41 -32.13 -4.21 -16.79
C ALA A 41 -30.80 -3.78 -16.16
N LYS A 42 -30.33 -4.51 -15.15
CA LYS A 42 -29.03 -4.23 -14.53
C LYS A 42 -27.88 -4.34 -15.52
N LEU A 43 -27.85 -5.40 -16.32
CA LEU A 43 -26.82 -5.59 -17.35
C LEU A 43 -26.79 -4.44 -18.36
N ARG A 44 -27.97 -3.95 -18.80
CA ARG A 44 -28.06 -2.86 -19.76
C ARG A 44 -27.83 -1.49 -19.15
N ASP A 45 -28.55 -1.20 -18.05
CA ASP A 45 -28.69 0.16 -17.52
C ASP A 45 -27.58 0.53 -16.53
N GLN A 46 -27.05 -0.46 -15.81
CA GLN A 46 -26.00 -0.23 -14.81
C GLN A 46 -24.62 -0.67 -15.29
N LEU A 47 -24.56 -1.73 -16.07
CA LEU A 47 -23.30 -2.32 -16.53
C LEU A 47 -23.00 -2.02 -18.01
N ASN A 48 -23.86 -1.26 -18.69
CA ASN A 48 -23.73 -0.86 -20.11
C ASN A 48 -23.40 -2.04 -21.05
N ILE A 49 -23.93 -3.24 -20.76
CA ILE A 49 -23.72 -4.40 -21.59
C ILE A 49 -24.76 -4.38 -22.71
N PRO A 50 -24.35 -4.24 -23.96
CA PRO A 50 -25.28 -4.13 -25.09
C PRO A 50 -25.90 -5.51 -25.42
N ILE A 51 -26.85 -5.98 -24.59
CA ILE A 51 -27.63 -7.19 -24.83
C ILE A 51 -28.94 -6.80 -25.50
N THR A 52 -29.19 -7.31 -26.70
CA THR A 52 -30.44 -7.08 -27.45
C THR A 52 -31.13 -8.41 -27.74
N PHE A 53 -32.44 -8.33 -27.94
CA PHE A 53 -33.18 -9.46 -28.47
C PHE A 53 -33.19 -9.35 -30.00
N ASP A 54 -32.69 -10.37 -30.65
CA ASP A 54 -32.67 -10.51 -32.10
C ASP A 54 -33.91 -11.29 -32.52
N GLN A 55 -34.79 -10.63 -33.27
CA GLN A 55 -36.05 -11.27 -33.71
C GLN A 55 -35.84 -12.35 -34.78
N ASP A 56 -34.85 -12.16 -35.67
CA ASP A 56 -34.57 -13.11 -36.74
C ASP A 56 -33.96 -14.40 -36.21
N LEU A 57 -33.14 -14.29 -35.17
CA LEU A 57 -32.50 -15.43 -34.51
C LEU A 57 -33.32 -15.98 -33.32
N GLY A 58 -34.40 -15.31 -32.93
CA GLY A 58 -35.29 -15.73 -31.85
C GLY A 58 -34.63 -15.77 -30.45
N GLY A 59 -33.58 -14.96 -30.21
CA GLY A 59 -32.80 -15.03 -28.98
C GLY A 59 -32.12 -13.72 -28.59
N TYR A 60 -31.52 -13.74 -27.37
CA TYR A 60 -30.69 -12.64 -26.88
C TYR A 60 -29.25 -12.78 -27.38
N ARG A 61 -28.66 -11.66 -27.76
CA ARG A 61 -27.24 -11.61 -28.14
C ARG A 61 -26.56 -10.36 -27.60
N MET A 62 -25.26 -10.43 -27.47
CA MET A 62 -24.43 -9.24 -27.25
C MET A 62 -24.18 -8.56 -28.61
N VAL A 63 -24.39 -7.26 -28.66
CA VAL A 63 -24.03 -6.45 -29.83
C VAL A 63 -22.57 -6.04 -29.67
N THR A 64 -21.68 -6.66 -30.42
CA THR A 64 -20.26 -6.28 -30.48
C THR A 64 -20.05 -5.40 -31.71
N ASP A 65 -20.04 -4.09 -31.51
CA ASP A 65 -19.61 -3.14 -32.53
C ASP A 65 -18.08 -3.14 -32.61
N GLY A 66 -17.48 -4.15 -33.18
CA GLY A 66 -16.09 -4.17 -33.69
C GLY A 66 -14.95 -3.65 -32.80
N GLN A 67 -15.23 -2.98 -31.72
CA GLN A 67 -14.24 -2.50 -30.73
C GLN A 67 -14.31 -3.35 -29.44
N GLN A 68 -13.44 -4.35 -29.40
CA GLN A 68 -13.19 -5.08 -28.14
C GLN A 68 -12.43 -4.16 -27.18
N THR A 69 -13.16 -3.36 -26.39
CA THR A 69 -12.59 -2.50 -25.34
C THR A 69 -12.75 -3.13 -23.96
N GLU A 70 -13.11 -4.40 -23.89
CA GLU A 70 -13.47 -5.05 -22.63
C GLU A 70 -12.32 -5.89 -22.08
N LEU A 71 -11.97 -5.67 -20.82
CA LEU A 71 -11.26 -6.65 -20.02
C LEU A 71 -12.16 -7.86 -19.84
N PRO A 72 -11.82 -9.06 -20.37
CA PRO A 72 -12.65 -10.24 -20.21
C PRO A 72 -12.83 -10.53 -18.70
N GLY A 73 -14.06 -10.42 -18.22
CA GLY A 73 -14.43 -10.81 -16.87
C GLY A 73 -14.42 -9.72 -15.79
N LEU A 74 -14.08 -8.48 -16.09
CA LEU A 74 -14.11 -7.39 -15.13
C LEU A 74 -15.19 -6.36 -15.49
N TRP A 75 -16.24 -6.30 -14.68
CA TRP A 75 -17.31 -5.31 -14.74
C TRP A 75 -17.14 -4.37 -13.56
N PHE A 76 -16.86 -3.11 -13.84
CA PHE A 76 -16.73 -2.09 -12.81
C PHE A 76 -17.87 -1.11 -12.95
N SER A 77 -18.51 -0.79 -11.83
CA SER A 77 -19.33 0.41 -11.70
C SER A 77 -18.47 1.66 -11.84
N GLN A 78 -19.08 2.79 -12.08
CA GLN A 78 -18.42 4.08 -12.17
C GLN A 78 -17.57 4.38 -10.92
N ASP A 79 -18.11 4.08 -9.73
CA ASP A 79 -17.42 4.29 -8.46
C ASP A 79 -16.22 3.37 -8.28
N GLU A 80 -16.31 2.12 -8.74
CA GLU A 80 -15.20 1.16 -8.70
C GLU A 80 -14.07 1.56 -9.66
N ILE A 81 -14.40 2.04 -10.86
CA ILE A 81 -13.41 2.57 -11.80
C ILE A 81 -12.71 3.78 -11.20
N LEU A 82 -13.46 4.70 -10.60
CA LEU A 82 -12.91 5.87 -9.91
C LEU A 82 -11.99 5.47 -8.77
N ALA A 83 -12.40 4.50 -7.95
CA ALA A 83 -11.57 3.96 -6.86
C ALA A 83 -10.28 3.35 -7.39
N LEU A 84 -10.34 2.53 -8.45
CA LEU A 84 -9.17 1.91 -9.07
C LEU A 84 -8.22 2.96 -9.66
N LEU A 85 -8.71 3.99 -10.33
CA LEU A 85 -7.88 5.08 -10.84
C LEU A 85 -7.24 5.90 -9.72
N THR A 86 -7.99 6.15 -8.64
CA THR A 86 -7.46 6.84 -7.47
C THR A 86 -6.32 6.03 -6.84
N ILE A 87 -6.52 4.74 -6.61
CA ILE A 87 -5.50 3.82 -6.08
C ILE A 87 -4.29 3.80 -7.01
N GLN A 88 -4.52 3.67 -8.32
CA GLN A 88 -3.44 3.64 -9.30
C GLN A 88 -2.66 4.95 -9.33
N HIS A 89 -3.33 6.11 -9.24
CA HIS A 89 -2.70 7.41 -9.15
C HIS A 89 -1.84 7.52 -7.88
N MET A 90 -2.36 7.05 -6.73
CA MET A 90 -1.61 7.00 -5.48
C MET A 90 -0.37 6.10 -5.60
N ILE A 91 -0.50 4.89 -6.17
CA ILE A 91 0.63 3.98 -6.38
C ILE A 91 1.68 4.61 -7.31
N ALA A 92 1.25 5.27 -8.40
CA ALA A 92 2.16 5.94 -9.31
C ALA A 92 2.94 7.11 -8.66
N GLN A 93 2.34 7.79 -7.68
CA GLN A 93 3.01 8.83 -6.91
C GLN A 93 3.95 8.25 -5.84
N LEU A 94 3.60 7.12 -5.22
CA LEU A 94 4.47 6.44 -4.27
C LEU A 94 5.74 5.92 -4.94
N GLU A 95 5.60 5.26 -6.10
CA GLU A 95 6.74 4.72 -6.84
C GLU A 95 6.47 4.69 -8.36
N PRO A 96 6.91 5.73 -9.10
CA PRO A 96 6.63 5.88 -10.53
C PRO A 96 7.17 4.74 -11.40
N GLY A 97 8.18 4.03 -10.96
CA GLY A 97 8.90 3.06 -11.79
C GLY A 97 8.37 1.64 -11.75
N LEU A 98 7.95 1.15 -10.58
CA LEU A 98 7.69 -0.28 -10.41
C LEU A 98 6.48 -0.77 -11.20
N LEU A 99 5.38 -0.05 -11.11
CA LEU A 99 4.11 -0.44 -11.71
C LEU A 99 3.77 0.41 -12.93
N GLY A 100 4.38 1.59 -13.07
CA GLY A 100 4.01 2.58 -14.08
C GLY A 100 4.01 2.04 -15.50
N VAL A 101 5.06 1.34 -15.91
CA VAL A 101 5.15 0.78 -17.26
C VAL A 101 4.20 -0.41 -17.45
N LYS A 102 4.11 -1.30 -16.47
CA LYS A 102 3.27 -2.51 -16.52
C LYS A 102 1.78 -2.20 -16.35
N LEU A 103 1.44 -1.14 -15.61
CA LEU A 103 0.05 -0.73 -15.41
C LEU A 103 -0.47 0.24 -16.49
N LYS A 104 0.40 0.81 -17.34
CA LYS A 104 -0.04 1.71 -18.43
C LYS A 104 -1.17 1.14 -19.30
N PRO A 105 -1.14 -0.14 -19.74
CA PRO A 105 -2.23 -0.70 -20.53
C PRO A 105 -3.56 -0.76 -19.76
N LEU A 106 -3.51 -1.10 -18.47
CA LEU A 106 -4.68 -1.12 -17.59
C LEU A 106 -5.21 0.30 -17.38
N GLN A 107 -4.33 1.25 -17.11
CA GLN A 107 -4.67 2.67 -16.95
C GLN A 107 -5.37 3.23 -18.19
N LYS A 108 -4.82 2.94 -19.37
CA LYS A 108 -5.44 3.37 -20.63
C LYS A 108 -6.87 2.84 -20.73
N ARG A 109 -7.09 1.55 -20.50
CA ARG A 109 -8.42 0.93 -20.56
C ARG A 109 -9.41 1.53 -19.57
N LEU A 110 -8.98 1.74 -18.30
CA LEU A 110 -9.82 2.38 -17.28
C LEU A 110 -10.16 3.82 -17.68
N ASN A 111 -9.20 4.57 -18.20
CA ASN A 111 -9.42 5.92 -18.70
C ASN A 111 -10.42 5.94 -19.86
N ASP A 112 -10.27 5.01 -20.83
CA ASP A 112 -11.18 4.91 -21.97
C ASP A 112 -12.61 4.57 -21.51
N MET A 113 -12.77 3.71 -20.51
CA MET A 113 -14.08 3.39 -19.91
C MET A 113 -14.74 4.60 -19.27
N LEU A 114 -14.00 5.43 -18.50
CA LEU A 114 -14.54 6.66 -17.91
C LEU A 114 -14.89 7.71 -18.95
N LYS A 115 -14.04 7.89 -19.97
CA LYS A 115 -14.34 8.82 -21.10
C LYS A 115 -15.61 8.42 -21.82
N GLY A 116 -15.84 7.11 -22.00
CA GLY A 116 -17.10 6.58 -22.55
C GLY A 116 -18.35 6.92 -21.72
N GLN A 117 -18.17 7.23 -20.44
CA GLN A 117 -19.23 7.66 -19.51
C GLN A 117 -19.30 9.18 -19.34
N GLY A 118 -18.55 9.96 -20.14
CA GLY A 118 -18.53 11.42 -20.06
C GLY A 118 -17.71 12.00 -18.90
N LEU A 119 -16.89 11.17 -18.23
CA LEU A 119 -16.00 11.61 -17.16
C LEU A 119 -14.59 11.86 -17.69
N ASP A 120 -13.92 12.90 -17.16
CA ASP A 120 -12.53 13.19 -17.46
C ASP A 120 -11.60 12.57 -16.39
N PRO A 121 -10.89 11.46 -16.72
CA PRO A 121 -9.99 10.81 -15.78
C PRO A 121 -8.83 11.69 -15.32
N GLU A 122 -8.36 12.61 -16.15
CA GLU A 122 -7.24 13.50 -15.83
C GLU A 122 -7.68 14.56 -14.83
N ALA A 123 -8.86 15.14 -15.01
CA ALA A 123 -9.45 16.08 -14.06
C ALA A 123 -9.72 15.42 -12.69
N LEU A 124 -10.09 14.14 -12.66
CA LEU A 124 -10.28 13.38 -11.43
C LEU A 124 -8.94 13.10 -10.74
N ALA A 125 -7.93 12.67 -11.48
CA ALA A 125 -6.60 12.37 -10.95
C ALA A 125 -5.93 13.62 -10.35
N GLN A 126 -6.15 14.80 -10.92
CA GLN A 126 -5.61 16.06 -10.40
C GLN A 126 -6.23 16.48 -9.05
N ARG A 127 -7.39 15.92 -8.67
CA ARG A 127 -8.05 16.21 -7.38
C ARG A 127 -7.47 15.45 -6.20
N VAL A 128 -6.62 14.47 -6.44
CA VAL A 128 -5.91 13.69 -5.42
C VAL A 128 -4.43 13.97 -5.54
N ARG A 129 -3.84 14.61 -4.53
CA ARG A 129 -2.42 14.96 -4.50
C ARG A 129 -1.77 14.36 -3.26
N LEU A 130 -0.72 13.55 -3.46
CA LEU A 130 0.17 13.13 -2.38
C LEU A 130 1.30 14.16 -2.25
N VAL A 131 1.51 14.65 -1.05
CA VAL A 131 2.60 15.58 -0.73
C VAL A 131 3.62 14.82 0.11
N HIS A 132 4.77 14.56 -0.46
CA HIS A 132 5.86 13.86 0.22
C HIS A 132 6.68 14.80 1.09
N ALA A 133 7.09 14.33 2.26
CA ALA A 133 7.96 15.05 3.18
C ALA A 133 9.21 14.23 3.47
N GLY A 134 10.32 14.57 2.80
CA GLY A 134 11.59 13.90 3.02
C GLY A 134 11.78 12.60 2.20
N LYS A 135 11.06 12.45 1.08
CA LYS A 135 11.29 11.33 0.15
C LYS A 135 12.71 11.37 -0.40
N ARG A 136 13.44 10.26 -0.22
CA ARG A 136 14.80 10.11 -0.75
C ARG A 136 14.75 9.63 -2.20
N ARG A 137 15.72 10.07 -3.00
CA ARG A 137 15.87 9.54 -4.36
C ARG A 137 16.34 8.10 -4.30
N MET A 138 15.68 7.25 -5.06
CA MET A 138 15.96 5.83 -5.13
C MET A 138 16.25 5.42 -6.58
N GLU A 139 17.20 4.53 -6.79
CA GLU A 139 17.43 3.95 -8.09
C GLU A 139 16.35 2.90 -8.41
N LEU A 140 15.64 3.11 -9.51
CA LEU A 140 14.56 2.25 -9.94
C LEU A 140 14.99 0.78 -10.08
N LYS A 141 16.19 0.55 -10.63
CA LYS A 141 16.75 -0.80 -10.83
C LYS A 141 16.92 -1.55 -9.51
N ALA A 142 17.36 -0.87 -8.45
CA ALA A 142 17.50 -1.48 -7.13
C ALA A 142 16.14 -1.90 -6.56
N PHE A 143 15.14 -1.02 -6.65
CA PHE A 143 13.79 -1.33 -6.19
C PHE A 143 13.16 -2.50 -6.97
N GLU A 144 13.25 -2.49 -8.30
CA GLU A 144 12.73 -3.57 -9.14
C GLU A 144 13.38 -4.93 -8.81
N ALA A 145 14.70 -4.95 -8.60
CA ALA A 145 15.41 -6.17 -8.25
C ALA A 145 14.99 -6.71 -6.88
N VAL A 146 14.89 -5.83 -5.88
CA VAL A 146 14.42 -6.19 -4.53
C VAL A 146 12.99 -6.69 -4.57
N ALA A 147 12.08 -5.98 -5.25
CA ALA A 147 10.68 -6.37 -5.36
C ALA A 147 10.52 -7.73 -6.08
N LYS A 148 11.25 -7.94 -7.17
CA LYS A 148 11.25 -9.20 -7.90
C LYS A 148 11.75 -10.34 -7.02
N ALA A 149 12.88 -10.17 -6.32
CA ALA A 149 13.43 -11.18 -5.44
C ALA A 149 12.50 -11.51 -4.26
N THR A 150 11.83 -10.49 -3.70
CA THR A 150 10.82 -10.67 -2.63
C THR A 150 9.67 -11.55 -3.11
N LEU A 151 9.11 -11.24 -4.30
CA LEU A 151 7.98 -11.99 -4.85
C LEU A 151 8.37 -13.38 -5.34
N ALA A 152 9.55 -13.53 -5.94
CA ALA A 152 10.06 -14.81 -6.44
C ALA A 152 10.62 -15.69 -5.32
N ARG A 153 10.69 -15.19 -4.08
CA ARG A 153 11.31 -15.91 -2.95
C ARG A 153 12.73 -16.38 -3.25
N SER A 154 13.57 -15.47 -3.77
CA SER A 154 14.97 -15.73 -4.11
C SER A 154 15.92 -14.86 -3.31
N GLN A 155 17.15 -15.32 -3.13
CA GLN A 155 18.22 -14.57 -2.49
C GLN A 155 18.72 -13.44 -3.38
N LEU A 156 19.23 -12.39 -2.75
CA LEU A 156 19.79 -11.22 -3.41
C LEU A 156 21.14 -10.87 -2.77
N SER A 157 22.20 -10.70 -3.58
CA SER A 157 23.41 -10.02 -3.15
C SER A 157 23.24 -8.53 -3.35
N ILE A 158 23.52 -7.74 -2.29
CA ILE A 158 23.40 -6.29 -2.30
C ILE A 158 24.67 -5.62 -1.80
N HIS A 159 25.02 -4.48 -2.39
CA HIS A 159 25.96 -3.53 -1.81
C HIS A 159 25.15 -2.47 -1.09
N HIS A 160 25.22 -2.44 0.24
CA HIS A 160 24.44 -1.54 1.07
C HIS A 160 25.34 -0.49 1.72
N PHE A 161 25.03 0.77 1.46
CA PHE A 161 25.68 1.93 2.07
C PHE A 161 25.10 2.22 3.46
N SER A 162 25.94 2.15 4.48
CA SER A 162 25.56 2.50 5.85
C SER A 162 25.72 4.02 6.05
N ARG A 163 24.63 4.74 6.20
CA ARG A 163 24.64 6.18 6.50
C ARG A 163 25.25 6.50 7.85
N GLN A 164 25.27 5.53 8.77
CA GLN A 164 25.82 5.71 10.10
C GLN A 164 27.35 5.65 10.10
N THR A 165 27.94 4.73 9.30
CA THR A 165 29.40 4.53 9.27
C THR A 165 30.05 5.14 8.03
N GLY A 166 29.27 5.50 7.00
CA GLY A 166 29.79 5.96 5.71
C GLY A 166 30.36 4.84 4.84
N GLU A 167 30.22 3.57 5.24
CA GLU A 167 30.81 2.43 4.56
C GLU A 167 29.79 1.68 3.71
N THR A 168 30.25 1.14 2.58
CA THR A 168 29.50 0.21 1.75
C THR A 168 29.92 -1.21 2.07
N THR A 169 28.96 -2.07 2.33
CA THR A 169 29.21 -3.47 2.67
C THR A 169 28.40 -4.39 1.78
N GLU A 170 28.99 -5.50 1.34
CA GLU A 170 28.28 -6.55 0.63
C GLU A 170 27.52 -7.43 1.60
N ARG A 171 26.27 -7.77 1.21
CA ARG A 171 25.35 -8.60 1.98
C ARG A 171 24.61 -9.55 1.05
N VAL A 172 24.52 -10.81 1.45
CA VAL A 172 23.51 -11.73 0.92
C VAL A 172 22.30 -11.65 1.83
N ILE A 173 21.15 -11.40 1.24
CA ILE A 173 19.87 -11.26 1.95
C ILE A 173 18.82 -12.19 1.35
N SER A 174 17.90 -12.67 2.17
CA SER A 174 16.65 -13.32 1.77
C SER A 174 15.50 -12.35 2.07
N PRO A 175 15.01 -11.62 1.06
CA PRO A 175 13.92 -10.66 1.24
C PRO A 175 12.65 -11.33 1.77
N GLN A 176 12.00 -10.72 2.77
CA GLN A 176 10.76 -11.19 3.35
C GLN A 176 9.58 -10.31 2.93
N GLN A 177 9.69 -8.99 3.11
CA GLN A 177 8.66 -8.03 2.76
C GLN A 177 9.25 -6.67 2.38
N LEU A 178 8.50 -5.92 1.55
CA LEU A 178 8.76 -4.51 1.28
C LEU A 178 7.93 -3.65 2.21
N VAL A 179 8.54 -2.63 2.78
CA VAL A 179 7.92 -1.71 3.73
C VAL A 179 8.07 -0.28 3.21
N ASN A 180 6.96 0.44 3.02
CA ASN A 180 6.99 1.87 2.81
C ASN A 180 6.83 2.57 4.17
N TYR A 181 7.85 3.32 4.58
CA TYR A 181 7.86 4.03 5.84
C TYR A 181 8.34 5.47 5.64
N ARG A 182 7.53 6.43 6.00
CA ARG A 182 7.82 7.87 5.86
C ARG A 182 8.34 8.22 4.47
N ASP A 183 7.54 7.88 3.46
CA ASP A 183 7.84 8.10 2.03
C ASP A 183 9.08 7.38 1.49
N ASN A 184 9.70 6.48 2.27
CA ASN A 184 10.88 5.75 1.85
C ASN A 184 10.64 4.25 1.89
N TRP A 185 11.27 3.53 0.95
CA TRP A 185 11.15 2.09 0.85
C TRP A 185 12.28 1.38 1.59
N TYR A 186 11.89 0.33 2.28
CA TYR A 186 12.78 -0.60 2.98
C TYR A 186 12.44 -2.02 2.56
N VAL A 187 13.40 -2.91 2.73
CA VAL A 187 13.20 -4.35 2.64
C VAL A 187 13.59 -4.99 3.97
N ASP A 188 12.64 -5.66 4.60
CA ASP A 188 12.95 -6.54 5.72
C ASP A 188 13.40 -7.87 5.15
N ALA A 189 14.57 -8.32 5.58
CA ALA A 189 15.23 -9.48 5.02
C ALA A 189 16.04 -10.23 6.08
N TRP A 190 16.15 -11.55 5.92
CA TRP A 190 17.14 -12.31 6.63
C TRP A 190 18.53 -11.98 6.07
N CYS A 191 19.41 -11.47 6.91
CA CYS A 191 20.80 -11.18 6.56
C CYS A 191 21.67 -12.39 6.85
N HIS A 192 22.19 -13.02 5.81
CA HIS A 192 23.02 -14.23 5.96
C HIS A 192 24.34 -13.98 6.71
N LEU A 193 24.89 -12.77 6.60
CA LEU A 193 26.10 -12.39 7.34
C LEU A 193 25.83 -12.22 8.84
N ARG A 194 24.70 -11.60 9.21
CA ARG A 194 24.36 -11.33 10.62
C ARG A 194 23.54 -12.45 11.25
N LYS A 195 23.02 -13.37 10.44
CA LYS A 195 22.12 -14.46 10.86
C LYS A 195 20.89 -13.95 11.65
N ASP A 196 20.33 -12.86 11.16
CA ASP A 196 19.24 -12.15 11.82
C ASP A 196 18.37 -11.40 10.80
N VAL A 197 17.13 -11.07 11.16
CA VAL A 197 16.25 -10.21 10.34
C VAL A 197 16.70 -8.76 10.48
N ARG A 198 16.83 -8.07 9.35
CA ARG A 198 17.22 -6.65 9.32
C ARG A 198 16.45 -5.90 8.25
N SER A 199 16.19 -4.64 8.51
CA SER A 199 15.62 -3.70 7.56
C SER A 199 16.74 -2.98 6.81
N PHE A 200 16.67 -2.99 5.48
CA PHE A 200 17.62 -2.30 4.60
C PHE A 200 16.87 -1.21 3.82
N ALA A 201 17.36 0.02 3.88
CA ALA A 201 16.83 1.10 3.07
C ALA A 201 17.14 0.83 1.60
N VAL A 202 16.13 0.76 0.74
CA VAL A 202 16.32 0.40 -0.68
C VAL A 202 17.10 1.47 -1.42
N ASP A 203 16.94 2.74 -1.05
CA ASP A 203 17.70 3.86 -1.58
C ASP A 203 19.19 3.92 -1.15
N ALA A 204 19.57 3.04 -0.23
CA ALA A 204 20.97 2.83 0.17
C ALA A 204 21.61 1.60 -0.50
N ILE A 205 20.88 0.88 -1.35
CA ILE A 205 21.41 -0.22 -2.14
C ILE A 205 22.03 0.35 -3.42
N THR A 206 23.35 0.29 -3.51
CA THR A 206 24.12 0.85 -4.63
C THR A 206 24.31 -0.13 -5.78
N ALA A 207 24.26 -1.43 -5.47
CA ALA A 207 24.28 -2.51 -6.46
C ALA A 207 23.51 -3.72 -5.92
N CYS A 208 22.89 -4.49 -6.80
CA CYS A 208 22.20 -5.71 -6.44
C CYS A 208 22.26 -6.74 -7.57
N THR A 209 22.38 -8.00 -7.20
CA THR A 209 22.42 -9.15 -8.12
C THR A 209 21.52 -10.26 -7.60
N SER A 210 20.59 -10.72 -8.42
CA SER A 210 19.76 -11.88 -8.09
C SER A 210 20.62 -13.14 -8.04
N LEU A 211 20.41 -13.94 -7.02
CA LEU A 211 21.04 -15.24 -6.89
C LEU A 211 20.01 -16.32 -7.23
N ASP A 212 20.43 -17.37 -7.96
CA ASP A 212 19.58 -18.52 -8.26
C ASP A 212 19.49 -19.47 -7.07
N LEU A 213 19.23 -18.93 -5.90
CA LEU A 213 19.09 -19.63 -4.64
C LEU A 213 17.76 -19.27 -4.00
N PRO A 214 17.03 -20.24 -3.42
CA PRO A 214 15.79 -19.97 -2.72
C PRO A 214 16.05 -19.09 -1.49
N ALA A 215 15.16 -18.14 -1.23
CA ALA A 215 15.22 -17.33 -0.01
C ALA A 215 15.04 -18.22 1.22
N LYS A 216 15.73 -17.90 2.29
CA LYS A 216 15.41 -18.44 3.61
C LYS A 216 14.12 -17.76 4.09
N ASP A 217 13.09 -18.55 4.33
CA ASP A 217 11.85 -18.06 4.93
C ASP A 217 12.03 -17.82 6.43
N VAL A 218 11.44 -16.72 6.89
CA VAL A 218 11.32 -16.39 8.30
C VAL A 218 9.85 -16.55 8.68
N ASP A 219 9.60 -17.18 9.81
CA ASP A 219 8.26 -17.33 10.34
C ASP A 219 7.57 -15.95 10.47
N PRO A 220 6.30 -15.78 10.02
CA PRO A 220 5.62 -14.50 10.04
C PRO A 220 5.52 -13.86 11.43
N ASP A 221 5.33 -14.66 12.49
CA ASP A 221 5.28 -14.14 13.85
C ASP A 221 6.66 -13.70 14.33
N GLN A 222 7.72 -14.45 13.97
CA GLN A 222 9.09 -14.03 14.23
C GLN A 222 9.43 -12.72 13.49
N LEU A 223 9.01 -12.60 12.22
CA LEU A 223 9.21 -11.39 11.44
C LEU A 223 8.51 -10.19 12.09
N ARG A 224 7.25 -10.37 12.49
CA ARG A 224 6.45 -9.35 13.19
C ARG A 224 7.11 -8.92 14.50
N LEU A 225 7.53 -9.87 15.33
CA LEU A 225 8.21 -9.58 16.60
C LEU A 225 9.57 -8.89 16.39
N SER A 226 10.28 -9.20 15.31
CA SER A 226 11.57 -8.60 15.01
C SER A 226 11.45 -7.19 14.43
N MET A 227 10.39 -6.89 13.64
CA MET A 227 10.28 -5.66 12.86
C MET A 227 9.18 -4.71 13.31
N GLN A 228 8.15 -5.18 14.01
CA GLN A 228 6.96 -4.40 14.34
C GLN A 228 6.69 -4.30 15.85
N ALA A 229 7.49 -4.92 16.68
CA ALA A 229 7.28 -4.88 18.15
C ALA A 229 7.69 -3.56 18.79
N SER A 230 8.42 -2.69 18.07
CA SER A 230 8.98 -1.44 18.58
C SER A 230 8.68 -0.28 17.64
N TYR A 231 8.68 0.92 18.21
CA TYR A 231 8.47 2.16 17.46
C TYR A 231 9.54 2.38 16.39
N GLY A 232 9.08 2.80 15.20
CA GLY A 232 9.93 3.19 14.09
C GLY A 232 10.36 2.04 13.18
N ILE A 233 11.27 2.34 12.25
CA ILE A 233 11.78 1.38 11.25
C ILE A 233 12.91 0.51 11.79
N PHE A 234 13.53 0.90 12.92
CA PHE A 234 14.55 0.11 13.56
C PHE A 234 13.90 -0.96 14.45
N GLY A 235 13.61 -2.11 13.85
CA GLY A 235 13.00 -3.24 14.54
C GLY A 235 13.81 -3.74 15.73
N GLY A 236 13.29 -4.74 16.43
CA GLY A 236 13.86 -5.41 17.58
C GLY A 236 12.87 -5.52 18.73
N GLN A 237 13.20 -6.38 19.70
CA GLN A 237 12.41 -6.47 20.92
C GLN A 237 12.42 -5.13 21.67
N PRO A 238 11.28 -4.66 22.19
CA PRO A 238 11.23 -3.43 22.98
C PRO A 238 12.17 -3.51 24.17
N LYS A 239 13.05 -2.53 24.32
CA LYS A 239 13.92 -2.39 25.49
C LYS A 239 13.21 -1.67 26.63
N ALA A 240 12.34 -0.74 26.29
CA ALA A 240 11.62 0.08 27.24
C ALA A 240 10.33 0.66 26.64
N TRP A 241 9.51 1.27 27.49
CA TRP A 241 8.34 2.05 27.13
C TRP A 241 8.61 3.52 27.35
N ALA A 242 8.54 4.31 26.30
CA ALA A 242 8.62 5.76 26.39
C ALA A 242 7.28 6.30 26.91
N ARG A 243 7.33 7.11 27.97
CA ARG A 243 6.16 7.83 28.50
C ARG A 243 6.30 9.30 28.13
N LEU A 244 5.40 9.77 27.29
CA LEU A 244 5.38 11.12 26.74
C LEU A 244 4.16 11.86 27.26
N ARG A 245 4.32 13.12 27.68
CA ARG A 245 3.22 13.98 28.08
C ARG A 245 3.15 15.18 27.16
N PHE A 246 2.05 15.33 26.47
CA PHE A 246 1.78 16.44 25.56
C PHE A 246 0.95 17.50 26.27
N THR A 247 1.21 18.77 25.97
CA THR A 247 0.40 19.90 26.44
C THR A 247 -1.06 19.76 25.98
N ALA A 248 -2.00 20.35 26.72
CA ALA A 248 -3.43 20.32 26.38
C ALA A 248 -3.71 20.90 24.97
N GLN A 249 -2.94 21.88 24.54
CA GLN A 249 -3.05 22.43 23.19
C GLN A 249 -2.66 21.39 22.16
N ARG A 250 -1.50 20.73 22.31
CA ARG A 250 -0.99 19.74 21.35
C ARG A 250 -1.81 18.45 21.37
N ALA A 251 -2.37 18.08 22.50
CA ALA A 251 -3.24 16.91 22.64
C ALA A 251 -4.40 16.87 21.65
N ARG A 252 -4.89 18.03 21.17
CA ARG A 252 -5.98 18.12 20.19
C ARG A 252 -5.67 17.39 18.88
N TRP A 253 -4.41 17.31 18.49
CA TRP A 253 -3.94 16.62 17.28
C TRP A 253 -3.43 15.21 17.61
N VAL A 254 -2.51 15.11 18.57
CA VAL A 254 -1.77 13.86 18.84
C VAL A 254 -2.68 12.74 19.36
N LYS A 255 -3.78 13.06 20.06
CA LYS A 255 -4.71 12.04 20.58
C LYS A 255 -5.37 11.18 19.48
N ASN A 256 -5.38 11.66 18.25
CA ASN A 256 -5.93 10.94 17.09
C ASN A 256 -4.83 10.26 16.25
N GLU A 257 -3.57 10.39 16.65
CA GLU A 257 -2.45 9.77 15.97
C GLU A 257 -2.18 8.37 16.55
N GLN A 258 -1.90 7.43 15.67
CA GLN A 258 -1.42 6.11 16.06
C GLN A 258 0.08 6.01 15.81
N TRP A 259 0.87 6.06 16.88
CA TRP A 259 2.32 5.97 16.82
C TRP A 259 2.80 4.53 16.82
N HIS A 260 2.08 3.65 17.52
CA HIS A 260 2.36 2.22 17.58
C HIS A 260 1.06 1.42 17.79
N PRO A 261 0.91 0.22 17.23
CA PRO A 261 -0.30 -0.60 17.46
C PRO A 261 -0.59 -0.85 18.94
N ASP A 262 0.45 -1.10 19.72
CA ASP A 262 0.35 -1.42 21.16
C ASP A 262 0.45 -0.17 22.05
N GLN A 263 0.35 1.03 21.49
CA GLN A 263 0.39 2.26 22.30
C GLN A 263 -0.69 2.28 23.36
N ARG A 264 -0.37 2.87 24.51
CA ARG A 264 -1.31 3.15 25.59
C ARG A 264 -1.43 4.65 25.75
N ALA A 265 -2.65 5.15 25.88
CA ALA A 265 -2.83 6.59 25.91
C ALA A 265 -4.02 7.01 26.75
N VAL A 266 -3.90 8.19 27.40
CA VAL A 266 -4.97 8.76 28.21
C VAL A 266 -4.97 10.28 28.16
N VAL A 267 -6.16 10.87 28.00
CA VAL A 267 -6.36 12.31 28.19
C VAL A 267 -6.63 12.57 29.68
N LYS A 268 -5.84 13.42 30.30
CA LYS A 268 -5.98 13.79 31.73
C LYS A 268 -7.05 14.85 31.92
N ALA A 269 -7.46 15.05 33.19
CA ALA A 269 -8.47 16.05 33.54
C ALA A 269 -8.05 17.51 33.22
N ASP A 270 -6.74 17.80 33.22
CA ASP A 270 -6.15 19.07 32.82
C ASP A 270 -6.03 19.28 31.32
N GLY A 271 -6.54 18.33 30.52
CA GLY A 271 -6.48 18.33 29.07
C GLY A 271 -5.14 17.85 28.48
N THR A 272 -4.13 17.57 29.28
CA THR A 272 -2.87 16.98 28.79
C THR A 272 -3.11 15.55 28.30
N TYR A 273 -2.21 15.06 27.43
CA TYR A 273 -2.29 13.73 26.85
C TYR A 273 -1.02 12.96 27.17
N GLU A 274 -1.18 11.84 27.83
CA GLU A 274 -0.10 10.90 28.09
C GLU A 274 -0.14 9.76 27.07
N LEU A 275 1.01 9.48 26.48
CA LEU A 275 1.22 8.44 25.49
C LEU A 275 2.38 7.54 25.93
N GLU A 276 2.13 6.24 25.96
CA GLU A 276 3.17 5.23 26.19
C GLU A 276 3.35 4.40 24.93
N ILE A 277 4.59 4.27 24.46
CA ILE A 277 4.95 3.49 23.26
C ILE A 277 6.19 2.63 23.53
N PRO A 278 6.21 1.37 23.01
CA PRO A 278 7.38 0.51 23.14
C PRO A 278 8.45 0.92 22.13
N TYR A 279 9.72 0.94 22.51
CA TYR A 279 10.83 1.22 21.59
C TYR A 279 12.05 0.35 21.87
N SER A 280 12.81 0.06 20.80
CA SER A 280 14.10 -0.66 20.87
C SER A 280 15.28 0.26 20.58
N ASP A 281 15.08 1.28 19.74
CA ASP A 281 16.07 2.28 19.36
C ASP A 281 15.47 3.67 19.53
N GLU A 282 16.21 4.56 20.21
CA GLU A 282 15.71 5.88 20.55
C GLU A 282 15.91 6.95 19.49
N ARG A 283 16.76 6.69 18.46
CA ARG A 283 17.18 7.71 17.47
C ARG A 283 16.00 8.34 16.75
N GLU A 284 15.07 7.53 16.30
CA GLU A 284 13.90 8.01 15.59
C GLU A 284 12.90 8.68 16.51
N LEU A 285 12.70 8.09 17.68
CA LEU A 285 11.83 8.62 18.71
C LEU A 285 12.28 10.00 19.20
N ILE A 286 13.58 10.18 19.41
CA ILE A 286 14.16 11.49 19.78
C ILE A 286 13.86 12.53 18.69
N GLY A 287 14.05 12.18 17.41
CA GLY A 287 13.74 13.08 16.31
C GLY A 287 12.27 13.53 16.29
N ASP A 288 11.35 12.60 16.56
CA ASP A 288 9.92 12.92 16.63
C ASP A 288 9.57 13.76 17.86
N ILE A 289 10.14 13.44 19.01
CA ILE A 289 9.96 14.25 20.23
C ILE A 289 10.42 15.69 19.96
N LEU A 290 11.61 15.86 19.40
CA LEU A 290 12.16 17.19 19.11
C LEU A 290 11.30 17.97 18.10
N ARG A 291 10.64 17.30 17.16
CA ARG A 291 9.69 17.94 16.22
C ARG A 291 8.52 18.63 16.93
N TYR A 292 8.12 18.16 18.10
CA TYR A 292 7.08 18.79 18.91
C TYR A 292 7.60 19.91 19.82
N GLY A 293 8.93 20.07 19.95
CA GLY A 293 9.56 21.09 20.77
C GLY A 293 9.07 21.07 22.22
N ALA A 294 8.76 22.25 22.76
CA ALA A 294 8.28 22.40 24.13
C ALA A 294 6.85 21.87 24.37
N SER A 295 6.17 21.35 23.34
CA SER A 295 4.80 20.82 23.46
C SER A 295 4.76 19.37 23.96
N VAL A 296 5.89 18.72 24.15
CA VAL A 296 6.01 17.35 24.66
C VAL A 296 7.11 17.26 25.70
N GLU A 297 6.85 16.48 26.75
CA GLU A 297 7.82 16.15 27.78
C GLU A 297 7.97 14.65 27.91
N VAL A 298 9.22 14.16 27.97
CA VAL A 298 9.52 12.77 28.30
C VAL A 298 9.38 12.56 29.80
N GLN A 299 8.39 11.79 30.21
CA GLN A 299 8.16 11.43 31.60
C GLN A 299 9.03 10.23 32.06
N GLY A 300 9.50 9.44 31.10
CA GLY A 300 10.37 8.29 31.32
C GLY A 300 10.56 7.48 30.04
N PRO A 301 11.55 6.58 30.04
CA PRO A 301 12.54 6.33 31.09
C PRO A 301 13.59 7.45 31.19
N ALA A 302 14.39 7.42 32.26
CA ALA A 302 15.39 8.46 32.53
C ALA A 302 16.41 8.62 31.40
N ASP A 303 16.92 7.51 30.86
CA ASP A 303 17.91 7.51 29.79
C ASP A 303 17.38 8.22 28.52
N LEU A 304 16.12 7.97 28.13
CA LEU A 304 15.49 8.67 27.00
C LEU A 304 15.33 10.16 27.29
N ARG A 305 14.92 10.52 28.51
CA ARG A 305 14.79 11.92 28.93
C ARG A 305 16.14 12.65 28.87
N GLU A 306 17.21 12.02 29.33
CA GLU A 306 18.56 12.55 29.26
C GLU A 306 19.04 12.73 27.81
N SER A 307 18.78 11.74 26.94
CA SER A 307 19.14 11.81 25.53
C SER A 307 18.41 12.95 24.82
N VAL A 308 17.12 13.17 25.09
CA VAL A 308 16.36 14.30 24.56
C VAL A 308 16.88 15.64 25.11
N ALA A 309 17.15 15.72 26.41
CA ALA A 309 17.69 16.92 27.04
C ALA A 309 19.06 17.31 26.46
N ARG A 310 19.93 16.31 26.23
CA ARG A 310 21.23 16.51 25.59
C ARG A 310 21.09 17.04 24.17
N ALA A 311 20.21 16.42 23.36
CA ALA A 311 19.95 16.88 21.98
C ALA A 311 19.39 18.32 21.95
N ALA A 312 18.49 18.67 22.89
CA ALA A 312 17.99 20.04 23.03
C ALA A 312 19.08 21.05 23.42
N ALA A 313 19.98 20.68 24.33
CA ALA A 313 21.11 21.51 24.70
C ALA A 313 22.10 21.73 23.53
N ASP A 314 22.34 20.71 22.71
CA ASP A 314 23.16 20.82 21.51
C ASP A 314 22.52 21.77 20.49
N ILE A 315 21.21 21.69 20.29
CA ILE A 315 20.45 22.63 19.44
C ILE A 315 20.62 24.06 19.98
N GLN A 316 20.39 24.27 21.28
CA GLN A 316 20.54 25.57 21.93
C GLN A 316 21.92 26.14 21.70
N ARG A 317 22.97 25.31 21.84
CA ARG A 317 24.37 25.73 21.63
C ARG A 317 24.65 26.22 20.19
N ILE A 318 24.04 25.54 19.19
CA ILE A 318 24.20 25.94 17.78
C ILE A 318 23.57 27.31 17.50
N TYR A 319 22.44 27.64 18.15
CA TYR A 319 21.71 28.89 17.91
C TYR A 319 22.03 30.01 18.90
N ALA A 320 22.77 29.74 19.97
CA ALA A 320 23.15 30.75 20.98
C ALA A 320 24.52 31.42 20.69
N GLY A 321 25.29 30.92 19.77
CA GLY A 321 26.61 31.40 19.41
C GLY A 321 26.76 31.85 18.04
#